data_3d502bd6f759a56fb33f821c84136f52
#
_entry.id   3d502bd6f759a56fb33f821c84136f52
#
_cell.length_a   1.000
_cell.length_b   1.000
_cell.length_c   1.000
_cell.angle_alpha   90.00
_cell.angle_beta   90.00
_cell.angle_gamma   90.00
#
_symmetry.space_group_name_H-M   'P 1'
#
loop_
_entity.id
_entity.type
_entity.pdbx_description
1 polymer ?
#
loop_
_entity_poly.entity_id
_entity_poly.type
_entity_poly.pdbx_seq_one_letter_code
_entity_poly.pdbx_strand_id
1 'polypeptide(L)'
;TMARTIGSICDIPEIEKFFRKHGDLGATSGGIDNFYGREGSREWTRIGKIISKHWDDVLNLIDELVTTPAVDASLVAAAEAELEEARALAAEREDADTAAGLLGDDDWEPDDDEDPFWASIGIDPVKIILPTGTRFTLRCYINDKPLFLGNDDHIFGFTSQRGMLRFLSEEPDHSMYKLPGWDQVVFQAGSGELNVRPTDDNIYSFVRLPKQIKNGPIDVDKNQLDLAVELLLDAEEYLDTNVVDPALDSSTRLGSYVESILDDDTDTDTPSEPYDDVVEEWDKLVDWLNGIVEKH
;
A
#
# COMPACT_ATOMS: atom_id res chain seq x y z
N THR A 1 -17.87 -3.82 24.49
CA THR A 1 -17.68 -2.50 25.17
C THR A 1 -18.43 -1.40 24.45
N MET A 2 -18.22 -1.15 23.15
CA MET A 2 -18.90 -0.08 22.39
C MET A 2 -20.43 -0.14 22.49
N ALA A 3 -21.07 -1.25 22.17
CA ALA A 3 -22.54 -1.40 22.26
C ALA A 3 -23.08 -1.10 23.67
N ARG A 4 -22.36 -1.50 24.73
CA ARG A 4 -22.72 -1.17 26.10
C ARG A 4 -22.60 0.33 26.38
N THR A 5 -21.56 0.97 25.86
CA THR A 5 -21.36 2.42 25.99
C THR A 5 -22.49 3.18 25.29
N ILE A 6 -22.84 2.77 24.05
CA ILE A 6 -23.97 3.35 23.30
C ILE A 6 -25.28 3.17 24.10
N GLY A 7 -25.55 1.98 24.59
CA GLY A 7 -26.74 1.71 25.41
C GLY A 7 -26.84 2.61 26.64
N SER A 8 -25.72 2.93 27.29
CA SER A 8 -25.66 3.81 28.44
C SER A 8 -25.81 5.30 28.08
N ILE A 9 -25.15 5.75 26.97
CA ILE A 9 -25.21 7.15 26.55
C ILE A 9 -26.59 7.50 25.96
N CYS A 10 -27.19 6.57 25.22
CA CYS A 10 -28.47 6.76 24.54
C CYS A 10 -29.68 6.34 25.42
N ASP A 11 -29.44 5.94 26.67
CA ASP A 11 -30.45 5.49 27.63
C ASP A 11 -31.36 4.37 27.10
N ILE A 12 -30.71 3.28 26.59
CA ILE A 12 -31.41 2.10 26.06
C ILE A 12 -31.40 0.99 27.10
N PRO A 13 -32.44 0.88 27.91
CA PRO A 13 -32.48 -0.05 29.05
C PRO A 13 -32.43 -1.53 28.64
N GLU A 14 -32.83 -1.87 27.42
CA GLU A 14 -32.79 -3.22 26.85
C GLU A 14 -31.34 -3.67 26.64
N ILE A 15 -30.47 -2.82 26.13
CA ILE A 15 -29.03 -3.09 25.95
C ILE A 15 -28.35 -3.26 27.31
N GLU A 16 -28.65 -2.38 28.28
CA GLU A 16 -28.11 -2.53 29.63
C GLU A 16 -28.55 -3.83 30.30
N LYS A 17 -29.84 -4.20 30.12
CA LYS A 17 -30.40 -5.45 30.63
C LYS A 17 -29.76 -6.67 30.01
N PHE A 18 -29.47 -6.61 28.70
CA PHE A 18 -28.76 -7.65 27.97
C PHE A 18 -27.35 -7.90 28.54
N PHE A 19 -26.52 -6.86 28.69
CA PHE A 19 -25.18 -7.01 29.26
C PHE A 19 -25.19 -7.40 30.76
N ARG A 20 -26.19 -7.00 31.48
CA ARG A 20 -26.37 -7.45 32.88
C ARG A 20 -26.73 -8.93 32.98
N LYS A 21 -27.57 -9.42 32.05
CA LYS A 21 -27.96 -10.84 31.97
C LYS A 21 -26.81 -11.74 31.50
N HIS A 22 -25.95 -11.22 30.63
CA HIS A 22 -24.86 -11.95 30.01
C HIS A 22 -23.50 -11.38 30.48
N GLY A 23 -23.26 -11.45 31.80
CA GLY A 23 -22.02 -10.91 32.40
C GLY A 23 -20.73 -11.53 31.87
N ASP A 24 -20.80 -12.75 31.34
CA ASP A 24 -19.67 -13.45 30.68
C ASP A 24 -19.06 -12.64 29.53
N LEU A 25 -19.85 -11.80 28.85
CA LEU A 25 -19.35 -10.91 27.81
C LEU A 25 -18.33 -9.89 28.33
N GLY A 26 -18.28 -9.64 29.62
CA GLY A 26 -17.29 -8.78 30.27
C GLY A 26 -15.86 -9.33 30.16
N ALA A 27 -15.72 -10.66 30.07
CA ALA A 27 -14.40 -11.29 29.94
C ALA A 27 -13.65 -10.87 28.66
N THR A 28 -14.36 -10.46 27.60
CA THR A 28 -13.75 -9.99 26.35
C THR A 28 -12.96 -8.68 26.51
N SER A 29 -13.21 -7.90 27.55
CA SER A 29 -12.46 -6.67 27.80
C SER A 29 -11.03 -6.87 28.31
N GLY A 30 -10.71 -8.09 28.78
CA GLY A 30 -9.37 -8.47 29.21
C GLY A 30 -8.47 -9.06 28.10
N GLY A 31 -8.95 -9.04 26.85
CA GLY A 31 -8.21 -9.55 25.71
C GLY A 31 -8.20 -11.08 25.59
N ILE A 32 -7.42 -11.59 24.64
CA ILE A 32 -7.33 -13.01 24.29
C ILE A 32 -6.73 -13.84 25.44
N ASP A 33 -5.93 -13.23 26.30
CA ASP A 33 -5.23 -13.90 27.39
C ASP A 33 -6.19 -14.56 28.40
N ASN A 34 -7.42 -14.05 28.51
CA ASN A 34 -8.45 -14.63 29.36
C ASN A 34 -9.00 -15.97 28.86
N PHE A 35 -8.70 -16.36 27.62
CA PHE A 35 -9.32 -17.53 26.97
C PHE A 35 -8.35 -18.68 26.73
N TYR A 36 -7.17 -18.69 27.37
CA TYR A 36 -6.23 -19.80 27.29
C TYR A 36 -6.67 -21.02 28.10
N GLY A 37 -6.29 -22.20 27.61
CA GLY A 37 -6.57 -23.48 28.24
C GLY A 37 -8.01 -23.97 28.09
N ARG A 38 -8.33 -25.08 28.75
CA ARG A 38 -9.63 -25.75 28.61
C ARG A 38 -10.81 -24.93 29.15
N GLU A 39 -10.58 -24.18 30.21
CA GLU A 39 -11.60 -23.32 30.80
C GLU A 39 -11.87 -22.09 29.94
N GLY A 40 -10.81 -21.42 29.49
CA GLY A 40 -10.92 -20.28 28.57
C GLY A 40 -11.62 -20.65 27.26
N SER A 41 -11.29 -21.81 26.69
CA SER A 41 -11.97 -22.33 25.47
C SER A 41 -13.47 -22.59 25.67
N ARG A 42 -13.87 -23.08 26.86
CA ARG A 42 -15.28 -23.27 27.20
C ARG A 42 -16.01 -21.93 27.36
N GLU A 43 -15.35 -20.97 27.96
CA GLU A 43 -15.90 -19.63 28.15
C GLU A 43 -16.06 -18.90 26.80
N TRP A 44 -15.05 -18.96 25.92
CA TRP A 44 -15.13 -18.46 24.55
C TRP A 44 -16.30 -19.08 23.77
N THR A 45 -16.47 -20.40 23.86
CA THR A 45 -17.58 -21.11 23.21
C THR A 45 -18.94 -20.64 23.74
N ARG A 46 -19.04 -20.34 25.05
CA ARG A 46 -20.28 -19.82 25.66
C ARG A 46 -20.58 -18.40 25.20
N ILE A 47 -19.55 -17.54 25.12
CA ILE A 47 -19.66 -16.18 24.59
C ILE A 47 -20.12 -16.21 23.13
N GLY A 48 -19.49 -17.06 22.30
CA GLY A 48 -19.88 -17.24 20.90
C GLY A 48 -21.34 -17.63 20.72
N LYS A 49 -21.88 -18.53 21.58
CA LYS A 49 -23.31 -18.91 21.55
C LYS A 49 -24.23 -17.76 21.93
N ILE A 50 -23.82 -16.92 22.87
CA ILE A 50 -24.61 -15.74 23.28
C ILE A 50 -24.66 -14.75 22.12
N ILE A 51 -23.52 -14.46 21.50
CA ILE A 51 -23.42 -13.55 20.37
C ILE A 51 -24.25 -14.08 19.20
N SER A 52 -24.01 -15.31 18.74
CA SER A 52 -24.74 -15.89 17.60
C SER A 52 -26.26 -15.93 17.77
N LYS A 53 -26.74 -15.92 19.01
CA LYS A 53 -28.17 -16.02 19.28
C LYS A 53 -28.87 -14.68 19.47
N HIS A 54 -28.14 -13.68 19.97
CA HIS A 54 -28.78 -12.47 20.51
C HIS A 54 -28.15 -11.16 20.00
N TRP A 55 -27.07 -11.22 19.19
CA TRP A 55 -26.40 -10.01 18.78
C TRP A 55 -27.22 -9.17 17.79
N ASP A 56 -27.98 -9.82 16.93
CA ASP A 56 -28.89 -9.15 16.00
C ASP A 56 -29.96 -8.35 16.75
N ASP A 57 -30.43 -8.83 17.90
CA ASP A 57 -31.39 -8.09 18.74
C ASP A 57 -30.76 -6.78 19.27
N VAL A 58 -29.46 -6.82 19.63
CA VAL A 58 -28.71 -5.64 20.11
C VAL A 58 -28.45 -4.66 18.94
N LEU A 59 -28.10 -5.16 17.76
CA LEU A 59 -27.89 -4.32 16.56
C LEU A 59 -29.18 -3.62 16.16
N ASN A 60 -30.31 -4.33 16.12
CA ASN A 60 -31.60 -3.73 15.78
C ASN A 60 -31.98 -2.59 16.72
N LEU A 61 -31.70 -2.72 18.03
CA LEU A 61 -31.95 -1.66 19.00
C LEU A 61 -31.07 -0.42 18.77
N ILE A 62 -29.88 -0.62 18.24
CA ILE A 62 -28.99 0.50 17.87
C ILE A 62 -29.45 1.12 16.55
N ASP A 63 -29.83 0.32 15.56
CA ASP A 63 -30.33 0.78 14.27
C ASP A 63 -31.61 1.64 14.40
N GLU A 64 -32.47 1.34 15.39
CA GLU A 64 -33.65 2.17 15.69
C GLU A 64 -33.29 3.60 16.13
N LEU A 65 -32.05 3.84 16.58
CA LEU A 65 -31.55 5.17 16.94
C LEU A 65 -30.93 5.91 15.75
N VAL A 66 -30.55 5.17 14.70
CA VAL A 66 -29.95 5.76 13.50
C VAL A 66 -31.05 6.36 12.65
N THR A 67 -31.31 7.64 12.86
CA THR A 67 -32.19 8.40 11.97
C THR A 67 -31.35 8.94 10.81
N THR A 68 -31.59 8.45 9.61
CA THR A 68 -31.09 9.11 8.40
C THR A 68 -31.84 10.43 8.26
N PRO A 69 -31.16 11.60 8.41
CA PRO A 69 -31.82 12.88 8.17
C PRO A 69 -32.34 12.90 6.72
N ALA A 70 -33.53 13.45 6.50
CA ALA A 70 -34.04 13.70 5.17
C ALA A 70 -33.10 14.68 4.49
N VAL A 71 -32.24 14.18 3.62
CA VAL A 71 -31.26 14.98 2.88
C VAL A 71 -32.02 15.68 1.74
N ASP A 72 -31.93 16.99 1.66
CA ASP A 72 -32.47 17.75 0.55
C ASP A 72 -31.66 17.42 -0.71
N ALA A 73 -32.26 16.71 -1.65
CA ALA A 73 -31.61 16.29 -2.89
C ALA A 73 -31.01 17.45 -3.69
N SER A 74 -31.52 18.67 -3.52
CA SER A 74 -30.99 19.86 -4.19
C SER A 74 -29.68 20.34 -3.55
N LEU A 75 -29.55 20.19 -2.24
CA LEU A 75 -28.31 20.51 -1.51
C LEU A 75 -27.22 19.48 -1.77
N VAL A 76 -27.60 18.20 -1.90
CA VAL A 76 -26.65 17.13 -2.27
C VAL A 76 -26.11 17.38 -3.67
N ALA A 77 -26.98 17.62 -4.65
CA ALA A 77 -26.56 17.90 -6.02
C ALA A 77 -25.68 19.16 -6.13
N ALA A 78 -25.96 20.19 -5.33
CA ALA A 78 -25.12 21.39 -5.28
C ALA A 78 -23.75 21.11 -4.67
N ALA A 79 -23.71 20.34 -3.58
CA ALA A 79 -22.45 19.95 -2.93
C ALA A 79 -21.61 19.00 -3.81
N GLU A 80 -22.26 18.07 -4.52
CA GLU A 80 -21.60 17.21 -5.52
C GLU A 80 -21.01 18.02 -6.66
N ALA A 81 -21.72 19.03 -7.18
CA ALA A 81 -21.21 19.91 -8.23
C ALA A 81 -20.02 20.76 -7.75
N GLU A 82 -20.08 21.33 -6.54
CA GLU A 82 -18.96 22.06 -5.93
C GLU A 82 -17.74 21.15 -5.72
N LEU A 83 -17.98 19.90 -5.32
CA LEU A 83 -16.92 18.91 -5.12
C LEU A 83 -16.26 18.53 -6.45
N GLU A 84 -17.06 18.34 -7.50
CA GLU A 84 -16.57 18.05 -8.85
C GLU A 84 -15.75 19.22 -9.42
N GLU A 85 -16.21 20.47 -9.24
CA GLU A 85 -15.48 21.67 -9.65
C GLU A 85 -14.16 21.82 -8.85
N ALA A 86 -14.19 21.55 -7.55
CA ALA A 86 -12.99 21.56 -6.71
C ALA A 86 -11.98 20.47 -7.10
N ARG A 87 -12.47 19.28 -7.48
CA ARG A 87 -11.64 18.18 -8.00
C ARG A 87 -11.01 18.53 -9.34
N ALA A 88 -11.76 19.13 -10.26
CA ALA A 88 -11.24 19.57 -11.55
C ALA A 88 -10.16 20.65 -11.40
N LEU A 89 -10.37 21.64 -10.53
CA LEU A 89 -9.40 22.68 -10.21
C LEU A 89 -8.13 22.13 -9.51
N ALA A 90 -8.27 21.11 -8.67
CA ALA A 90 -7.16 20.44 -8.03
C ALA A 90 -6.33 19.66 -9.07
N ALA A 91 -6.99 18.93 -9.99
CA ALA A 91 -6.33 18.21 -11.06
C ALA A 91 -5.56 19.15 -12.02
N GLU A 92 -6.15 20.30 -12.40
CA GLU A 92 -5.46 21.31 -13.21
C GLU A 92 -4.24 21.91 -12.51
N ARG A 93 -4.29 22.06 -11.18
CA ARG A 93 -3.14 22.53 -10.38
C ARG A 93 -2.07 21.45 -10.27
N GLU A 94 -2.44 20.21 -10.04
CA GLU A 94 -1.50 19.07 -10.01
C GLU A 94 -0.77 18.92 -11.36
N ASP A 95 -1.47 19.05 -12.49
CA ASP A 95 -0.86 19.02 -13.82
C ASP A 95 0.06 20.23 -14.08
N ALA A 96 -0.30 21.42 -13.60
CA ALA A 96 0.50 22.62 -13.73
C ALA A 96 1.76 22.58 -12.84
N ASP A 97 1.63 22.07 -11.61
CA ASP A 97 2.73 21.95 -10.66
C ASP A 97 3.69 20.82 -11.04
N THR A 98 3.20 19.73 -11.61
CA THR A 98 4.02 18.65 -12.20
C THR A 98 4.76 19.13 -13.44
N ALA A 99 4.13 19.94 -14.28
CA ALA A 99 4.77 20.55 -15.48
C ALA A 99 5.82 21.62 -15.13
N ALA A 100 5.68 22.27 -13.96
CA ALA A 100 6.62 23.30 -13.50
C ALA A 100 7.83 22.70 -12.73
N GLY A 101 7.83 21.40 -12.39
CA GLY A 101 8.88 20.79 -11.58
C GLY A 101 8.98 21.37 -10.15
N LEU A 102 7.93 22.04 -9.68
CA LEU A 102 7.95 22.91 -8.48
C LEU A 102 7.35 22.28 -7.23
N LEU A 103 6.78 21.05 -7.34
CA LEU A 103 6.36 20.29 -6.18
C LEU A 103 6.87 18.86 -6.29
N GLY A 104 8.19 18.69 -6.18
CA GLY A 104 8.66 17.52 -5.47
C GLY A 104 8.18 17.69 -4.03
N ASP A 105 7.65 16.64 -3.45
CA ASP A 105 7.41 16.52 -2.00
C ASP A 105 8.80 16.46 -1.30
N ASP A 106 9.68 17.44 -1.61
CA ASP A 106 11.11 17.48 -1.28
C ASP A 106 11.38 17.92 0.15
N ASP A 107 10.35 18.24 0.94
CA ASP A 107 10.46 18.51 2.38
C ASP A 107 10.21 17.23 3.22
N TRP A 108 10.18 16.05 2.58
CA TRP A 108 10.00 14.79 3.26
C TRP A 108 11.35 14.12 3.51
N GLU A 109 11.77 14.07 4.77
CA GLU A 109 12.85 13.19 5.20
C GLU A 109 12.29 11.78 5.41
N PRO A 110 12.96 10.71 4.91
CA PRO A 110 12.57 9.33 5.18
C PRO A 110 12.48 9.11 6.69
N ASP A 111 11.44 8.39 7.10
CA ASP A 111 11.31 7.95 8.49
C ASP A 111 11.81 6.50 8.51
N ASP A 112 12.87 6.23 9.27
CA ASP A 112 13.44 4.88 9.41
C ASP A 112 12.47 3.89 10.07
N ASP A 113 11.40 4.40 10.69
CA ASP A 113 10.40 3.58 11.36
C ASP A 113 9.22 3.26 10.41
N GLU A 114 9.02 1.97 10.14
CA GLU A 114 7.86 1.48 9.43
C GLU A 114 6.56 1.88 10.14
N ASP A 115 5.58 2.43 9.38
CA ASP A 115 4.27 2.77 9.96
C ASP A 115 3.59 1.50 10.50
N PRO A 116 3.25 1.48 11.82
CA PRO A 116 2.67 0.29 12.46
C PRO A 116 1.39 -0.23 11.78
N PHE A 117 0.67 0.64 11.07
CA PHE A 117 -0.51 0.22 10.33
C PHE A 117 -0.13 -0.68 9.15
N TRP A 118 0.80 -0.23 8.30
CA TRP A 118 1.24 -0.99 7.12
C TRP A 118 1.90 -2.31 7.53
N ALA A 119 2.77 -2.28 8.55
CA ALA A 119 3.37 -3.47 9.16
C ALA A 119 2.31 -4.48 9.61
N SER A 120 1.21 -4.01 10.20
CA SER A 120 0.15 -4.89 10.72
C SER A 120 -0.63 -5.64 9.65
N ILE A 121 -0.70 -5.11 8.43
CA ILE A 121 -1.40 -5.70 7.29
C ILE A 121 -0.47 -6.28 6.23
N GLY A 122 0.86 -6.10 6.40
CA GLY A 122 1.89 -6.64 5.50
C GLY A 122 1.85 -6.04 4.09
N ILE A 123 1.56 -4.75 3.98
CA ILE A 123 1.57 -3.99 2.72
C ILE A 123 2.55 -2.83 2.85
N ASP A 124 3.42 -2.65 1.87
CA ASP A 124 4.44 -1.62 1.85
C ASP A 124 4.05 -0.49 0.88
N PRO A 125 4.01 0.77 1.34
CA PRO A 125 4.04 1.92 0.45
C PRO A 125 5.38 1.97 -0.31
N VAL A 126 5.32 2.16 -1.62
CA VAL A 126 6.49 2.15 -2.52
C VAL A 126 6.60 3.47 -3.28
N LYS A 127 7.83 4.00 -3.40
CA LYS A 127 8.16 5.17 -4.20
C LYS A 127 9.15 4.77 -5.31
N ILE A 128 8.75 4.96 -6.56
CA ILE A 128 9.56 4.67 -7.74
C ILE A 128 9.96 5.98 -8.42
N ILE A 129 11.25 6.25 -8.52
CA ILE A 129 11.80 7.46 -9.13
C ILE A 129 12.35 7.10 -10.51
N LEU A 130 11.56 7.36 -11.54
CA LEU A 130 11.87 7.11 -12.95
C LEU A 130 12.34 8.39 -13.65
N PRO A 131 13.03 8.30 -14.81
CA PRO A 131 13.35 9.47 -15.64
C PRO A 131 12.12 10.28 -16.06
N THR A 132 10.94 9.64 -16.13
CA THR A 132 9.65 10.25 -16.47
C THR A 132 8.91 10.86 -15.28
N GLY A 133 9.49 10.79 -14.08
CA GLY A 133 8.95 11.34 -12.83
C GLY A 133 8.70 10.29 -11.75
N THR A 134 8.33 10.77 -10.57
CA THR A 134 8.06 9.91 -9.41
C THR A 134 6.70 9.25 -9.52
N ARG A 135 6.60 8.02 -9.02
CA ARG A 135 5.36 7.25 -8.88
C ARG A 135 5.28 6.65 -7.49
N PHE A 136 4.08 6.65 -6.92
CA PHE A 136 3.74 5.98 -5.67
C PHE A 136 2.85 4.79 -5.98
N THR A 137 3.07 3.66 -5.30
CA THR A 137 2.24 2.46 -5.39
C THR A 137 2.26 1.70 -4.07
N LEU A 138 1.62 0.53 -4.02
CA LEU A 138 1.69 -0.40 -2.90
C LEU A 138 2.21 -1.75 -3.37
N ARG A 139 2.97 -2.45 -2.52
CA ARG A 139 3.44 -3.81 -2.72
C ARG A 139 3.16 -4.65 -1.47
N CYS A 140 2.92 -5.93 -1.66
CA CYS A 140 2.95 -6.93 -0.60
C CYS A 140 3.41 -8.28 -1.17
N TYR A 141 3.64 -9.26 -0.31
CA TYR A 141 3.99 -10.61 -0.74
C TYR A 141 2.95 -11.62 -0.27
N ILE A 142 2.48 -12.49 -1.18
CA ILE A 142 1.56 -13.57 -0.89
C ILE A 142 2.25 -14.90 -1.25
N ASN A 143 2.57 -15.73 -0.25
CA ASN A 143 3.33 -16.97 -0.45
C ASN A 143 4.64 -16.72 -1.20
N ASP A 144 5.40 -15.74 -0.76
CA ASP A 144 6.68 -15.29 -1.34
C ASP A 144 6.59 -14.71 -2.76
N LYS A 145 5.38 -14.43 -3.27
CA LYS A 145 5.16 -13.80 -4.57
C LYS A 145 4.75 -12.34 -4.42
N PRO A 146 5.38 -11.43 -5.16
CA PRO A 146 5.03 -10.03 -5.12
C PRO A 146 3.63 -9.79 -5.70
N LEU A 147 2.92 -8.87 -5.08
CA LEU A 147 1.63 -8.36 -5.54
C LEU A 147 1.65 -6.84 -5.45
N PHE A 148 1.49 -6.17 -6.57
CA PHE A 148 1.40 -4.71 -6.63
C PHE A 148 -0.05 -4.23 -6.68
N LEU A 149 -0.28 -3.01 -6.24
CA LEU A 149 -1.52 -2.29 -6.53
C LEU A 149 -1.61 -2.08 -8.05
N GLY A 150 -2.52 -2.77 -8.71
CA GLY A 150 -2.57 -2.81 -10.17
C GLY A 150 -3.65 -3.75 -10.71
N ASN A 151 -3.44 -4.23 -11.89
CA ASN A 151 -4.24 -5.26 -12.56
C ASN A 151 -3.32 -6.29 -13.24
N ASP A 152 -3.88 -7.21 -14.01
CA ASP A 152 -3.10 -8.27 -14.69
C ASP A 152 -2.07 -7.74 -15.70
N ASP A 153 -2.19 -6.48 -16.16
CA ASP A 153 -1.35 -5.92 -17.21
C ASP A 153 -0.43 -4.78 -16.71
N HIS A 154 -0.80 -4.10 -15.61
CA HIS A 154 -0.12 -2.88 -15.17
C HIS A 154 -0.05 -2.74 -13.65
N ILE A 155 1.01 -2.07 -13.20
CA ILE A 155 1.13 -1.51 -11.84
C ILE A 155 0.55 -0.10 -11.85
N PHE A 156 -0.34 0.24 -10.93
CA PHE A 156 -0.90 1.58 -10.83
C PHE A 156 0.08 2.52 -10.13
N GLY A 157 0.55 3.53 -10.86
CA GLY A 157 1.53 4.50 -10.41
C GLY A 157 0.93 5.89 -10.24
N PHE A 158 0.83 6.37 -9.00
CA PHE A 158 0.28 7.69 -8.67
C PHE A 158 1.37 8.73 -8.64
N THR A 159 1.09 9.93 -9.17
CA THR A 159 2.04 11.04 -9.18
C THR A 159 2.16 11.75 -7.83
N SER A 160 1.22 11.51 -6.93
CA SER A 160 1.23 12.05 -5.56
C SER A 160 0.64 11.07 -4.56
N GLN A 161 1.07 11.15 -3.31
CA GLN A 161 0.47 10.38 -2.20
C GLN A 161 -1.02 10.70 -2.05
N ARG A 162 -1.41 11.96 -2.24
CA ARG A 162 -2.81 12.39 -2.17
C ARG A 162 -3.67 11.77 -3.28
N GLY A 163 -3.13 11.67 -4.50
CA GLY A 163 -3.80 10.97 -5.61
C GLY A 163 -4.03 9.51 -5.27
N MET A 164 -3.02 8.83 -4.72
CA MET A 164 -3.15 7.43 -4.27
C MET A 164 -4.19 7.29 -3.15
N LEU A 165 -4.15 8.13 -2.11
CA LEU A 165 -5.13 8.09 -1.01
C LEU A 165 -6.58 8.25 -1.51
N ARG A 166 -6.82 9.15 -2.46
CA ARG A 166 -8.14 9.32 -3.08
C ARG A 166 -8.58 8.04 -3.79
N PHE A 167 -7.71 7.44 -4.60
CA PHE A 167 -7.97 6.19 -5.29
C PHE A 167 -8.32 5.07 -4.29
N LEU A 168 -7.54 4.90 -3.22
CA LEU A 168 -7.77 3.89 -2.20
C LEU A 168 -9.10 4.06 -1.46
N SER A 169 -9.58 5.31 -1.30
CA SER A 169 -10.86 5.61 -0.63
C SER A 169 -12.09 5.28 -1.48
N GLU A 170 -11.95 5.14 -2.80
CA GLU A 170 -13.03 4.88 -3.74
C GLU A 170 -13.30 3.38 -3.96
N GLU A 171 -12.53 2.49 -3.32
CA GLU A 171 -12.63 1.02 -3.43
C GLU A 171 -12.67 0.50 -4.89
N PRO A 172 -11.79 0.95 -5.78
CA PRO A 172 -11.82 0.52 -7.17
C PRO A 172 -11.43 -0.95 -7.33
N ASP A 173 -11.76 -1.57 -8.45
CA ASP A 173 -11.40 -2.95 -8.79
C ASP A 173 -9.90 -3.02 -9.14
N HIS A 174 -9.12 -3.71 -8.30
CA HIS A 174 -7.67 -3.87 -8.45
C HIS A 174 -7.17 -5.16 -7.77
N SER A 175 -5.91 -5.52 -7.98
CA SER A 175 -5.27 -6.75 -7.49
C SER A 175 -5.38 -6.98 -5.98
N MET A 176 -5.26 -5.92 -5.18
CA MET A 176 -5.24 -5.98 -3.72
C MET A 176 -6.62 -5.95 -3.05
N TYR A 177 -7.70 -5.75 -3.82
CA TYR A 177 -9.07 -5.61 -3.30
C TYR A 177 -9.51 -6.75 -2.36
N LYS A 178 -9.01 -7.97 -2.57
CA LYS A 178 -9.39 -9.17 -1.80
C LYS A 178 -8.43 -9.49 -0.65
N LEU A 179 -7.45 -8.66 -0.39
CA LEU A 179 -6.49 -8.90 0.70
C LEU A 179 -7.18 -8.81 2.06
N PRO A 180 -6.81 -9.67 3.02
CA PRO A 180 -7.22 -9.51 4.40
C PRO A 180 -6.77 -8.15 4.94
N GLY A 181 -7.67 -7.39 5.54
CA GLY A 181 -7.36 -6.05 6.07
C GLY A 181 -7.52 -4.90 5.07
N TRP A 182 -7.84 -5.17 3.80
CA TRP A 182 -8.03 -4.11 2.81
C TRP A 182 -9.16 -3.13 3.17
N ASP A 183 -10.21 -3.61 3.82
CA ASP A 183 -11.29 -2.78 4.38
C ASP A 183 -10.78 -1.71 5.36
N GLN A 184 -9.71 -1.99 6.09
CA GLN A 184 -9.07 -1.03 6.99
C GLN A 184 -8.30 0.04 6.20
N VAL A 185 -7.65 -0.33 5.07
CA VAL A 185 -6.99 0.62 4.16
C VAL A 185 -8.01 1.62 3.63
N VAL A 186 -9.12 1.12 3.08
CA VAL A 186 -10.21 1.96 2.55
C VAL A 186 -10.78 2.87 3.63
N PHE A 187 -11.05 2.32 4.83
CA PHE A 187 -11.57 3.10 5.94
C PHE A 187 -10.63 4.23 6.36
N GLN A 188 -9.33 3.96 6.53
CA GLN A 188 -8.35 4.97 6.93
C GLN A 188 -8.06 5.98 5.81
N ALA A 189 -8.05 5.55 4.55
CA ALA A 189 -7.95 6.47 3.42
C ALA A 189 -9.14 7.44 3.37
N GLY A 190 -10.36 6.93 3.58
CA GLY A 190 -11.58 7.74 3.60
C GLY A 190 -11.68 8.67 4.81
N SER A 191 -11.12 8.29 5.98
CA SER A 191 -11.06 9.15 7.17
C SER A 191 -9.94 10.19 7.11
N GLY A 192 -8.99 10.05 6.17
CA GLY A 192 -7.81 10.91 6.07
C GLY A 192 -6.74 10.64 7.13
N GLU A 193 -6.80 9.49 7.78
CA GLU A 193 -5.84 9.04 8.80
C GLU A 193 -4.68 8.22 8.20
N LEU A 194 -4.85 7.72 6.96
CA LEU A 194 -3.87 6.88 6.31
C LEU A 194 -2.64 7.70 5.89
N ASN A 195 -1.48 7.23 6.33
CA ASN A 195 -0.19 7.74 5.88
C ASN A 195 0.43 6.75 4.88
N VAL A 196 0.90 7.23 3.74
CA VAL A 196 1.48 6.39 2.67
C VAL A 196 2.96 6.68 2.46
N ARG A 197 3.69 6.92 3.54
CA ARG A 197 5.13 7.16 3.49
C ARG A 197 5.89 5.85 3.32
N PRO A 198 6.69 5.69 2.24
CA PRO A 198 7.60 4.56 2.11
C PRO A 198 8.80 4.72 3.04
N THR A 199 9.31 3.61 3.55
CA THR A 199 10.63 3.55 4.22
C THR A 199 11.76 3.66 3.19
N ASP A 200 13.00 3.87 3.64
CA ASP A 200 14.17 3.96 2.75
C ASP A 200 14.33 2.71 1.87
N ASP A 201 14.02 1.52 2.42
CA ASP A 201 14.07 0.25 1.69
C ASP A 201 12.98 0.11 0.61
N ASN A 202 11.97 0.99 0.63
CA ASN A 202 10.88 1.03 -0.35
C ASN A 202 10.96 2.24 -1.29
N ILE A 203 12.16 2.85 -1.40
CA ILE A 203 12.44 3.95 -2.34
C ILE A 203 13.40 3.49 -3.43
N TYR A 204 12.90 3.34 -4.64
CA TYR A 204 13.59 2.78 -5.79
C TYR A 204 13.94 3.88 -6.79
N SER A 205 15.23 4.24 -6.92
CA SER A 205 15.68 5.33 -7.79
C SER A 205 16.46 4.83 -9.00
N PHE A 206 15.93 5.04 -10.19
CA PHE A 206 16.54 4.66 -11.46
C PHE A 206 17.31 5.80 -12.14
N VAL A 207 17.18 7.05 -11.66
CA VAL A 207 17.66 8.25 -12.39
C VAL A 207 19.18 8.37 -12.42
N ARG A 208 19.86 7.97 -11.34
CA ARG A 208 21.32 8.14 -11.23
C ARG A 208 22.11 6.95 -11.76
N LEU A 209 21.52 5.77 -11.76
CA LEU A 209 22.18 4.52 -12.11
C LEU A 209 22.80 4.50 -13.51
N PRO A 210 22.16 4.98 -14.61
CA PRO A 210 22.77 4.98 -15.93
C PRO A 210 24.11 5.74 -15.99
N LYS A 211 24.18 6.88 -15.30
CA LYS A 211 25.41 7.67 -15.24
C LYS A 211 26.49 6.97 -14.40
N GLN A 212 26.10 6.38 -13.28
CA GLN A 212 27.02 5.64 -12.41
C GLN A 212 27.55 4.39 -13.11
N ILE A 213 26.70 3.61 -13.77
CA ILE A 213 27.08 2.45 -14.60
C ILE A 213 28.11 2.87 -15.67
N LYS A 214 27.86 3.97 -16.37
CA LYS A 214 28.77 4.49 -17.39
C LYS A 214 30.14 4.83 -16.83
N ASN A 215 30.24 5.33 -15.62
CA ASN A 215 31.49 5.70 -14.96
C ASN A 215 32.27 4.49 -14.44
N GLY A 216 31.62 3.35 -14.30
CA GLY A 216 32.22 2.09 -13.83
C GLY A 216 31.72 1.63 -12.46
N PRO A 217 32.01 0.38 -12.09
CA PRO A 217 31.42 -0.29 -10.93
C PRO A 217 31.67 0.41 -9.58
N ILE A 218 32.79 1.12 -9.45
CA ILE A 218 33.16 1.83 -8.21
C ILE A 218 32.24 3.02 -7.93
N ASP A 219 31.68 3.63 -8.99
CA ASP A 219 30.80 4.79 -8.86
C ASP A 219 29.33 4.40 -8.63
N VAL A 220 28.98 3.11 -8.77
CA VAL A 220 27.61 2.63 -8.60
C VAL A 220 27.24 2.56 -7.14
N ASP A 221 26.11 3.16 -6.80
CA ASP A 221 25.46 2.98 -5.49
C ASP A 221 24.90 1.56 -5.39
N LYS A 222 25.63 0.69 -4.66
CA LYS A 222 25.31 -0.74 -4.52
C LYS A 222 23.90 -0.93 -3.97
N ASN A 223 23.51 -0.18 -2.93
CA ASN A 223 22.19 -0.32 -2.31
C ASN A 223 21.07 0.07 -3.29
N GLN A 224 21.24 1.17 -4.03
CA GLN A 224 20.24 1.57 -5.02
C GLN A 224 20.20 0.64 -6.23
N LEU A 225 21.32 0.03 -6.62
CA LEU A 225 21.34 -0.99 -7.67
C LEU A 225 20.60 -2.25 -7.21
N ASP A 226 20.85 -2.71 -6.00
CA ASP A 226 20.20 -3.88 -5.40
C ASP A 226 18.68 -3.69 -5.32
N LEU A 227 18.22 -2.58 -4.74
CA LEU A 227 16.81 -2.22 -4.70
C LEU A 227 16.19 -2.15 -6.11
N ALA A 228 16.88 -1.52 -7.08
CA ALA A 228 16.36 -1.40 -8.43
C ALA A 228 16.22 -2.76 -9.13
N VAL A 229 17.16 -3.68 -8.91
CA VAL A 229 17.09 -5.06 -9.42
C VAL A 229 15.94 -5.82 -8.75
N GLU A 230 15.80 -5.72 -7.42
CA GLU A 230 14.68 -6.32 -6.70
C GLU A 230 13.33 -5.89 -7.27
N LEU A 231 13.11 -4.58 -7.41
CA LEU A 231 11.84 -4.07 -7.95
C LEU A 231 11.57 -4.54 -9.38
N LEU A 232 12.60 -4.62 -10.23
CA LEU A 232 12.47 -5.11 -11.60
C LEU A 232 12.03 -6.58 -11.62
N LEU A 233 12.66 -7.44 -10.80
CA LEU A 233 12.32 -8.85 -10.69
C LEU A 233 10.93 -9.06 -10.11
N ASP A 234 10.57 -8.32 -9.07
CA ASP A 234 9.22 -8.36 -8.49
C ASP A 234 8.14 -7.95 -9.50
N ALA A 235 8.40 -6.90 -10.29
CA ALA A 235 7.46 -6.45 -11.32
C ALA A 235 7.32 -7.49 -12.46
N GLU A 236 8.42 -8.16 -12.82
CA GLU A 236 8.41 -9.25 -13.80
C GLU A 236 7.58 -10.43 -13.31
N GLU A 237 7.81 -10.88 -12.06
CA GLU A 237 7.07 -11.99 -11.46
C GLU A 237 5.57 -11.65 -11.30
N TYR A 238 5.26 -10.42 -10.89
CA TYR A 238 3.87 -9.97 -10.75
C TYR A 238 3.09 -10.03 -12.06
N LEU A 239 3.71 -9.61 -13.17
CA LEU A 239 3.07 -9.58 -14.49
C LEU A 239 3.24 -10.88 -15.30
N ASP A 240 3.88 -11.90 -14.72
CA ASP A 240 4.20 -13.18 -15.39
C ASP A 240 4.88 -12.97 -16.76
N THR A 241 5.86 -12.06 -16.79
CA THR A 241 6.65 -11.74 -17.98
C THR A 241 8.04 -12.37 -17.92
N ASN A 242 8.88 -12.23 -18.94
CA ASN A 242 10.24 -12.76 -18.97
C ASN A 242 11.16 -11.78 -19.72
N VAL A 243 11.37 -10.63 -19.14
CA VAL A 243 12.17 -9.52 -19.72
C VAL A 243 13.43 -9.25 -18.90
N VAL A 244 13.30 -9.30 -17.57
CA VAL A 244 14.35 -8.92 -16.61
C VAL A 244 15.33 -10.07 -16.38
N ASP A 245 14.83 -11.27 -16.03
CA ASP A 245 15.65 -12.46 -15.80
C ASP A 245 16.66 -12.74 -16.95
N PRO A 246 16.26 -12.75 -18.24
CA PRO A 246 17.22 -12.95 -19.32
C PRO A 246 18.22 -11.82 -19.49
N ALA A 247 17.87 -10.58 -19.15
CA ALA A 247 18.77 -9.44 -19.26
C ALA A 247 19.82 -9.43 -18.14
N LEU A 248 19.45 -9.93 -16.96
CA LEU A 248 20.32 -10.03 -15.79
C LEU A 248 21.05 -11.37 -15.66
N ASP A 249 20.88 -12.29 -16.62
CA ASP A 249 21.62 -13.56 -16.64
C ASP A 249 23.14 -13.28 -16.71
N SER A 250 23.91 -13.99 -15.89
CA SER A 250 25.38 -13.80 -15.78
C SER A 250 26.14 -14.00 -17.09
N SER A 251 25.54 -14.66 -18.09
CA SER A 251 26.09 -14.79 -19.44
C SER A 251 25.94 -13.52 -20.28
N THR A 252 25.07 -12.59 -19.88
CA THR A 252 24.94 -11.28 -20.52
C THR A 252 25.96 -10.30 -19.96
N ARG A 253 26.23 -9.23 -20.70
CA ARG A 253 27.17 -8.22 -20.23
C ARG A 253 26.61 -7.37 -19.09
N LEU A 254 25.31 -7.07 -19.11
CA LEU A 254 24.61 -6.39 -18.01
C LEU A 254 24.57 -7.28 -16.77
N GLY A 255 24.16 -8.54 -16.91
CA GLY A 255 24.08 -9.47 -15.77
C GLY A 255 25.44 -9.68 -15.10
N SER A 256 26.51 -9.94 -15.89
CA SER A 256 27.88 -10.05 -15.36
C SER A 256 28.34 -8.76 -14.69
N TYR A 257 27.95 -7.58 -15.20
CA TYR A 257 28.27 -6.28 -14.57
C TYR A 257 27.54 -6.12 -13.23
N VAL A 258 26.24 -6.40 -13.19
CA VAL A 258 25.42 -6.32 -11.96
C VAL A 258 25.91 -7.32 -10.92
N GLU A 259 26.14 -8.58 -11.30
CA GLU A 259 26.68 -9.63 -10.44
C GLU A 259 28.01 -9.22 -9.82
N SER A 260 28.93 -8.65 -10.59
CA SER A 260 30.24 -8.20 -10.09
C SER A 260 30.16 -7.09 -9.03
N ILE A 261 29.01 -6.41 -8.90
CA ILE A 261 28.78 -5.37 -7.89
C ILE A 261 28.02 -5.93 -6.70
N LEU A 262 26.98 -6.75 -6.95
CA LEU A 262 26.05 -7.19 -5.91
C LEU A 262 26.56 -8.42 -5.15
N ASP A 263 27.26 -9.33 -5.82
CA ASP A 263 27.78 -10.54 -5.21
C ASP A 263 29.21 -10.35 -4.69
N ASP A 264 29.34 -10.34 -3.37
CA ASP A 264 30.65 -10.19 -2.69
C ASP A 264 31.49 -11.51 -2.69
N ASP A 265 30.86 -12.65 -3.01
CA ASP A 265 31.47 -13.99 -2.91
C ASP A 265 31.95 -14.53 -4.26
N THR A 266 31.55 -13.92 -5.37
CA THR A 266 31.97 -14.35 -6.70
C THR A 266 33.23 -13.62 -7.16
N ASP A 267 34.23 -14.41 -7.61
CA ASP A 267 35.42 -13.94 -8.32
C ASP A 267 35.04 -13.63 -9.79
N THR A 268 33.84 -13.00 -9.96
CA THR A 268 33.31 -12.67 -11.29
C THR A 268 34.12 -11.51 -11.86
N ASP A 269 34.79 -11.75 -12.99
CA ASP A 269 35.54 -10.71 -13.69
C ASP A 269 34.56 -9.61 -14.13
N THR A 270 34.69 -8.44 -13.56
CA THR A 270 33.93 -7.26 -13.99
C THR A 270 34.20 -7.01 -15.51
N PRO A 271 33.16 -6.84 -16.32
CA PRO A 271 33.34 -6.50 -17.73
C PRO A 271 34.24 -5.27 -17.91
N SER A 272 35.10 -5.30 -18.91
CA SER A 272 35.98 -4.15 -19.20
C SER A 272 35.23 -3.01 -19.89
N GLU A 273 35.73 -1.78 -19.70
CA GLU A 273 35.25 -0.59 -20.47
C GLU A 273 35.30 -0.81 -21.99
N PRO A 274 34.44 -0.14 -22.77
CA PRO A 274 33.43 0.85 -22.35
C PRO A 274 32.12 0.19 -21.88
N TYR A 275 31.35 0.91 -21.06
CA TYR A 275 30.09 0.42 -20.49
C TYR A 275 28.84 0.98 -21.19
N ASP A 276 28.97 1.56 -22.37
CA ASP A 276 27.84 2.17 -23.10
C ASP A 276 26.75 1.12 -23.44
N ASP A 277 27.14 -0.10 -23.78
CA ASP A 277 26.23 -1.21 -24.03
C ASP A 277 25.52 -1.72 -22.72
N VAL A 278 26.21 -1.69 -21.60
CA VAL A 278 25.59 -2.00 -20.29
C VAL A 278 24.53 -0.96 -19.96
N VAL A 279 24.80 0.32 -20.20
CA VAL A 279 23.80 1.39 -20.02
C VAL A 279 22.62 1.21 -20.97
N GLU A 280 22.86 0.87 -22.26
CA GLU A 280 21.76 0.65 -23.19
C GLU A 280 20.84 -0.50 -22.80
N GLU A 281 21.39 -1.60 -22.25
CA GLU A 281 20.58 -2.72 -21.75
C GLU A 281 19.83 -2.35 -20.45
N TRP A 282 20.48 -1.61 -19.55
CA TRP A 282 19.83 -1.08 -18.35
C TRP A 282 18.66 -0.15 -18.69
N ASP A 283 18.87 0.79 -19.62
CA ASP A 283 17.84 1.72 -20.06
C ASP A 283 16.62 0.99 -20.66
N LYS A 284 16.80 -0.15 -21.34
CA LYS A 284 15.68 -0.98 -21.82
C LYS A 284 14.84 -1.55 -20.69
N LEU A 285 15.47 -1.97 -19.58
CA LEU A 285 14.75 -2.44 -18.40
C LEU A 285 13.96 -1.29 -17.73
N VAL A 286 14.58 -0.10 -17.66
CA VAL A 286 13.90 1.09 -17.12
C VAL A 286 12.73 1.52 -18.01
N ASP A 287 12.89 1.47 -19.32
CA ASP A 287 11.83 1.76 -20.29
C ASP A 287 10.69 0.74 -20.19
N TRP A 288 11.01 -0.55 -20.02
CA TRP A 288 10.02 -1.58 -19.78
C TRP A 288 9.24 -1.32 -18.50
N LEU A 289 9.93 -1.06 -17.35
CA LEU A 289 9.28 -0.73 -16.08
C LEU A 289 8.37 0.50 -16.24
N ASN A 290 8.86 1.55 -16.90
CA ASN A 290 8.06 2.75 -17.15
C ASN A 290 6.81 2.47 -18.02
N GLY A 291 6.87 1.48 -18.89
CA GLY A 291 5.75 1.06 -19.73
C GLY A 291 4.67 0.29 -18.99
N ILE A 292 5.03 -0.46 -17.94
CA ILE A 292 4.11 -1.25 -17.12
C ILE A 292 3.56 -0.48 -15.91
N VAL A 293 4.21 0.62 -15.50
CA VAL A 293 3.72 1.50 -14.44
C VAL A 293 2.78 2.54 -15.05
N GLU A 294 1.49 2.22 -15.04
CA GLU A 294 0.44 3.08 -15.58
C GLU A 294 0.23 4.31 -14.69
N LYS A 295 0.20 5.49 -15.30
CA LYS A 295 -0.04 6.74 -14.57
C LYS A 295 -1.53 6.88 -14.21
N HIS A 296 -1.80 6.97 -12.90
CA HIS A 296 -3.10 7.25 -12.30
C HIS A 296 -3.12 8.63 -11.64
#